data_3ae443e13af13aac0956bb9748b2a73f
#
_entry.id   3ae443e13af13aac0956bb9748b2a73f
#
_cell.length_a   1.000
_cell.length_b   1.000
_cell.length_c   1.000
_cell.angle_alpha   90.00
_cell.angle_beta   90.00
_cell.angle_gamma   90.00
#
_symmetry.space_group_name_H-M   'P 1'
#
loop_
_entity.id
_entity.type
_entity.pdbx_description
1 polymer ?
#
loop_
_entity_poly.entity_id
_entity_poly.type
_entity_poly.pdbx_seq_one_letter_code
_entity_poly.pdbx_strand_id
1 'polypeptide(L)'
;DFLDYKDLNWDLSFYGEGYGIPTKKCIDAIKLVAEKEAIFLDPIYTGKAMSGLIEYANSKKINKDSSVVFIHSGGTPNVFTYSNELLSSL
;
A
#
# COMPACT_ATOMS: atom_id res chain seq x y z
N ASP A 1 27.68 -12.86 5.74
CA ASP A 1 26.41 -12.38 5.20
C ASP A 1 26.64 -11.15 4.33
N PHE A 2 26.02 -11.15 3.17
CA PHE A 2 26.16 -10.02 2.23
C PHE A 2 25.05 -8.97 2.39
N LEU A 3 24.10 -9.17 3.32
CA LEU A 3 23.09 -8.18 3.65
C LEU A 3 23.21 -7.79 5.14
N ASP A 4 23.10 -6.49 5.39
CA ASP A 4 23.05 -5.93 6.73
C ASP A 4 21.75 -5.12 6.86
N TYR A 5 21.31 -4.83 8.07
CA TYR A 5 20.18 -3.92 8.31
C TYR A 5 20.35 -2.56 7.64
N LYS A 6 21.59 -2.12 7.46
CA LYS A 6 21.91 -0.87 6.75
C LYS A 6 21.49 -0.88 5.28
N ASP A 7 21.35 -2.07 4.69
CA ASP A 7 20.98 -2.24 3.29
C ASP A 7 19.47 -2.18 3.09
N LEU A 8 18.70 -2.16 4.20
CA LEU A 8 17.24 -2.13 4.17
C LEU A 8 16.74 -0.71 4.38
N ASN A 9 15.85 -0.28 3.50
CA ASN A 9 15.14 0.98 3.63
C ASN A 9 13.79 0.74 4.32
N TRP A 10 13.69 1.16 5.57
CA TRP A 10 12.47 1.02 6.36
C TRP A 10 11.71 2.34 6.34
N ASP A 11 10.41 2.27 6.06
CA ASP A 11 9.53 3.42 6.19
C ASP A 11 8.29 3.01 6.99
N LEU A 12 8.14 3.57 8.17
CA LEU A 12 7.01 3.31 9.07
C LEU A 12 5.93 4.39 8.96
N SER A 13 6.06 5.34 8.02
CA SER A 13 5.13 6.48 7.89
C SER A 13 3.74 6.05 7.44
N PHE A 14 3.60 4.88 6.82
CA PHE A 14 2.34 4.40 6.24
C PHE A 14 1.65 3.33 7.09
N TYR A 15 2.18 3.08 8.27
CA TYR A 15 1.65 2.09 9.21
C TYR A 15 0.27 2.49 9.74
N GLY A 16 0.02 3.78 9.95
CA GLY A 16 -1.21 4.29 10.51
C GLY A 16 -1.26 4.16 12.03
N GLU A 17 -2.47 3.99 12.56
CA GLU A 17 -2.69 3.90 14.00
C GLU A 17 -2.22 2.58 14.59
N GLY A 18 -2.20 1.52 13.79
CA GLY A 18 -1.75 0.21 14.25
C GLY A 18 -2.09 -0.90 13.27
N TYR A 19 -1.68 -2.10 13.64
CA TYR A 19 -1.94 -3.31 12.86
C TYR A 19 -3.45 -3.53 12.71
N GLY A 20 -3.87 -3.82 11.49
CA GLY A 20 -5.26 -4.11 11.20
C GLY A 20 -6.20 -2.90 11.22
N ILE A 21 -5.66 -1.70 11.39
CA ILE A 21 -6.43 -0.46 11.32
C ILE A 21 -6.13 0.24 10.00
N PRO A 22 -7.08 0.24 9.05
CA PRO A 22 -6.85 0.88 7.75
C PRO A 22 -6.70 2.40 7.87
N THR A 23 -5.88 2.99 7.00
CA THR A 23 -5.79 4.45 6.86
C THR A 23 -6.62 4.89 5.66
N LYS A 24 -7.00 6.16 5.62
CA LYS A 24 -7.68 6.73 4.45
C LYS A 24 -6.83 6.57 3.19
N LYS A 25 -5.54 6.86 3.27
CA LYS A 25 -4.62 6.70 2.13
C LYS A 25 -4.54 5.26 1.63
N CYS A 26 -4.59 4.29 2.55
CA CYS A 26 -4.64 2.88 2.22
C CYS A 26 -5.91 2.54 1.41
N ILE A 27 -7.06 2.98 1.90
CA ILE A 27 -8.34 2.73 1.23
C ILE A 27 -8.38 3.39 -0.15
N ASP A 28 -7.92 4.63 -0.25
CA ASP A 28 -7.83 5.34 -1.52
C ASP A 28 -6.91 4.61 -2.51
N ALA A 29 -5.79 4.08 -2.03
CA ALA A 29 -4.87 3.29 -2.85
C ALA A 29 -5.50 1.99 -3.36
N ILE A 30 -6.23 1.28 -2.50
CA ILE A 30 -6.95 0.06 -2.89
C ILE A 30 -7.92 0.34 -4.03
N LYS A 31 -8.70 1.40 -3.90
CA LYS A 31 -9.67 1.80 -4.93
C LYS A 31 -9.00 2.19 -6.23
N LEU A 32 -7.98 3.03 -6.14
CA LEU A 32 -7.25 3.51 -7.32
C LEU A 32 -6.68 2.35 -8.13
N VAL A 33 -6.03 1.40 -7.47
CA VAL A 33 -5.40 0.27 -8.15
C VAL A 33 -6.45 -0.70 -8.71
N ALA A 34 -7.55 -0.90 -8.00
CA ALA A 34 -8.66 -1.71 -8.51
C ALA A 34 -9.26 -1.10 -9.77
N GLU A 35 -9.50 0.20 -9.78
CA GLU A 35 -10.08 0.92 -10.92
C GLU A 35 -9.14 0.97 -12.13
N LYS A 36 -7.85 1.21 -11.91
CA LYS A 36 -6.89 1.44 -12.99
C LYS A 36 -6.27 0.16 -13.52
N GLU A 37 -6.09 -0.85 -12.68
CA GLU A 37 -5.31 -2.03 -13.03
C GLU A 37 -6.07 -3.35 -12.79
N ALA A 38 -7.28 -3.30 -12.24
CA ALA A 38 -8.06 -4.49 -11.86
C ALA A 38 -7.28 -5.43 -10.91
N ILE A 39 -6.42 -4.86 -10.06
CA ILE A 39 -5.66 -5.59 -9.05
C ILE A 39 -6.25 -5.29 -7.69
N PHE A 40 -6.51 -6.35 -6.90
CA PHE A 40 -7.11 -6.21 -5.58
C PHE A 40 -6.06 -6.30 -4.49
N LEU A 41 -5.86 -5.18 -3.80
CA LEU A 41 -5.00 -5.06 -2.63
C LEU A 41 -5.83 -5.23 -1.37
N ASP A 42 -5.17 -5.42 -0.23
CA ASP A 42 -5.85 -5.57 1.05
C ASP A 42 -5.61 -4.36 1.98
N PRO A 43 -6.49 -4.12 2.96
CA PRO A 43 -6.36 -2.96 3.83
C PRO A 43 -5.36 -3.10 4.99
N ILE A 44 -4.78 -4.27 5.19
CA ILE A 44 -3.82 -4.51 6.29
C ILE A 44 -2.38 -4.32 5.80
N TYR A 45 -2.04 -4.95 4.69
CA TYR A 45 -0.66 -5.05 4.19
C TYR A 45 -0.43 -4.27 2.90
N THR A 46 -0.93 -4.79 1.79
CA THR A 46 -0.58 -4.29 0.47
C THR A 46 -1.16 -2.92 0.16
N GLY A 47 -2.33 -2.61 0.68
CA GLY A 47 -2.92 -1.27 0.50
C GLY A 47 -2.11 -0.19 1.20
N LYS A 48 -1.62 -0.46 2.41
CA LYS A 48 -0.74 0.47 3.12
C LYS A 48 0.59 0.66 2.38
N ALA A 49 1.19 -0.43 1.91
CA ALA A 49 2.42 -0.37 1.13
C ALA A 49 2.21 0.41 -0.19
N MET A 50 1.10 0.18 -0.88
CA MET A 50 0.78 0.91 -2.11
C MET A 50 0.55 2.39 -1.84
N SER A 51 -0.07 2.75 -0.73
CA SER A 51 -0.24 4.16 -0.37
C SER A 51 1.12 4.86 -0.22
N GLY A 52 2.11 4.15 0.29
CA GLY A 52 3.49 4.64 0.36
C GLY A 52 4.12 4.84 -1.01
N LEU A 53 3.93 3.88 -1.91
CA LEU A 53 4.42 4.00 -3.28
C LEU A 53 3.81 5.20 -4.00
N ILE A 54 2.50 5.39 -3.87
CA ILE A 54 1.78 6.53 -4.48
C ILE A 54 2.32 7.85 -3.92
N GLU A 55 2.51 7.92 -2.61
CA GLU A 55 3.06 9.12 -1.98
C GLU A 55 4.47 9.43 -2.47
N TYR A 56 5.30 8.41 -2.61
CA TYR A 56 6.68 8.57 -3.14
C TYR A 56 6.67 9.07 -4.58
N ALA A 57 5.75 8.57 -5.39
CA ALA A 57 5.61 9.03 -6.78
C ALA A 57 5.13 10.49 -6.81
N ASN A 58 4.14 10.85 -6.00
CA ASN A 58 3.58 12.19 -5.97
C ASN A 58 4.56 13.23 -5.40
N SER A 59 5.36 12.86 -4.42
CA SER A 59 6.36 13.73 -3.82
C SER A 59 7.69 13.74 -4.58
N LYS A 60 7.77 13.02 -5.70
CA LYS A 60 8.97 12.91 -6.55
C LYS A 60 10.17 12.25 -5.86
N LYS A 61 9.96 11.49 -4.81
CA LYS A 61 11.00 10.62 -4.24
C LYS A 61 11.39 9.50 -5.20
N ILE A 62 10.45 9.11 -6.07
CA ILE A 62 10.70 8.19 -7.18
C ILE A 62 10.66 9.01 -8.47
N ASN A 63 11.74 8.92 -9.27
CA ASN A 63 11.77 9.57 -10.55
C ASN A 63 10.74 8.93 -11.49
N LYS A 64 9.99 9.76 -12.22
CA LYS A 64 8.95 9.29 -13.15
C LYS A 64 9.48 8.34 -14.24
N ASP A 65 10.76 8.42 -14.56
CA ASP A 65 11.40 7.56 -15.56
C ASP A 65 11.98 6.28 -14.96
N SER A 66 11.87 6.10 -13.66
CA SER A 66 12.33 4.90 -12.97
C SER A 66 11.39 3.73 -13.16
N SER A 67 11.96 2.53 -13.23
CA SER A 67 11.18 1.29 -13.17
C SER A 67 11.00 0.91 -11.70
N VAL A 68 9.75 0.59 -11.32
CA VAL A 68 9.40 0.22 -9.95
C VAL A 68 8.77 -1.16 -9.95
N VAL A 69 9.20 -2.00 -9.03
CA VAL A 69 8.58 -3.30 -8.79
C VAL A 69 7.85 -3.23 -7.47
N PHE A 70 6.55 -3.50 -7.51
CA PHE A 70 5.73 -3.63 -6.30
C PHE A 70 5.47 -5.11 -6.05
N ILE A 71 5.80 -5.59 -4.85
CA ILE A 71 5.58 -6.99 -4.50
C ILE A 71 4.21 -7.10 -3.84
N HIS A 72 3.28 -7.77 -4.53
CA HIS A 72 1.96 -8.09 -3.97
C HIS A 72 2.09 -9.31 -3.07
N SER A 73 2.20 -9.10 -1.78
CA SER A 73 2.47 -10.16 -0.81
C SER A 73 1.22 -10.95 -0.38
N GLY A 74 0.07 -10.64 -0.95
CA GLY A 74 -1.18 -11.35 -0.65
C GLY A 74 -2.12 -10.53 0.25
N GLY A 75 -2.94 -11.22 1.04
CA GLY A 75 -3.87 -10.58 1.97
C GLY A 75 -5.24 -10.22 1.37
N THR A 76 -5.49 -10.51 0.10
CA THR A 76 -6.74 -10.16 -0.59
C THR A 76 -8.01 -10.63 0.15
N PRO A 77 -8.07 -11.80 0.81
CA PRO A 77 -9.26 -12.17 1.59
C PRO A 77 -9.67 -11.17 2.67
N ASN A 78 -8.74 -10.34 3.16
CA ASN A 78 -9.04 -9.29 4.13
C ASN A 78 -10.01 -8.22 3.60
N VAL A 79 -10.17 -8.12 2.29
CA VAL A 79 -11.16 -7.21 1.67
C VAL A 79 -12.56 -7.50 2.18
N PHE A 80 -12.90 -8.77 2.38
CA PHE A 80 -14.22 -9.15 2.89
C PHE A 80 -14.42 -8.77 4.35
N THR A 81 -13.38 -8.93 5.18
CA THR A 81 -13.41 -8.55 6.59
C THR A 81 -13.61 -7.04 6.77
N TYR A 82 -13.03 -6.24 5.89
CA TYR A 82 -13.06 -4.78 5.95
C TYR A 82 -14.01 -4.17 4.91
N SER A 83 -15.02 -4.93 4.47
CA SER A 83 -15.94 -4.47 3.41
C SER A 83 -16.68 -3.18 3.79
N ASN A 84 -17.04 -3.01 5.05
CA ASN A 84 -17.73 -1.80 5.50
C ASN A 84 -16.85 -0.56 5.33
N GLU A 85 -15.60 -0.63 5.74
CA GLU A 85 -14.65 0.47 5.62
C GLU A 85 -14.37 0.82 4.16
N LEU A 86 -14.31 -0.20 3.29
CA LEU A 86 -14.09 0.00 1.87
C LEU A 86 -15.33 0.61 1.18
N LEU A 87 -16.52 0.12 1.52
CA LEU A 87 -17.77 0.60 0.92
C LEU A 87 -18.15 1.99 1.41
N SER A 88 -17.93 2.31 2.66
CA SER A 88 -18.31 3.61 3.23
C SER A 88 -17.56 4.78 2.63
N SER A 89 -16.47 4.54 1.91
CA SER A 89 -15.67 5.57 1.26
C SER A 89 -15.91 5.68 -0.25
N LEU A 90 -16.90 4.98 -0.77
CA LEU A 90 -17.30 5.08 -2.17
C LEU A 90 -18.02 6.40 -2.48
#